data_b1e042678942dcae10b49b446746107d
#
_entry.id   b1e042678942dcae10b49b446746107d
#
_cell.length_a   1.000
_cell.length_b   1.000
_cell.length_c   1.000
_cell.angle_alpha   90.00
_cell.angle_beta   90.00
_cell.angle_gamma   90.00
#
_symmetry.space_group_name_H-M   'P 1'
#
loop_
_entity.id
_entity.type
_entity.pdbx_description
1 polymer ?
#
loop_
_entity_poly.entity_id
_entity_poly.type
_entity_poly.pdbx_seq_one_letter_code
_entity_poly.pdbx_strand_id
1 'polypeptide(L)'
;MKSKWNEETAEILIQQYENQGISKDLALRVYSCRLLGHDPSLVLHGGGNVSLKTSASDGLKGDQQVICVKGSGWDMGDIEPPGLPSMYLDQLLKLQSLTSLVDEDMVTYQRRSLLHPSSPNPSIETLLHAFLPHTYIDHTHAFLPHTYIDHTHAT
;
A
#
# COMPACT_ATOMS: atom_id res chain seq x y z
N MET A 1 -15.09 -12.94 -10.48
CA MET A 1 -13.72 -12.48 -10.70
C MET A 1 -12.81 -13.71 -10.80
N LYS A 2 -11.93 -13.80 -11.82
CA LYS A 2 -10.92 -14.86 -11.92
C LYS A 2 -9.56 -14.26 -11.55
N SER A 3 -8.75 -15.01 -10.77
CA SER A 3 -7.39 -14.58 -10.47
C SER A 3 -6.58 -14.42 -11.76
N LYS A 4 -5.87 -13.31 -11.88
CA LYS A 4 -4.90 -13.04 -12.95
C LYS A 4 -3.45 -13.29 -12.50
N TRP A 5 -3.28 -13.84 -11.30
CA TRP A 5 -1.97 -14.21 -10.76
C TRP A 5 -1.30 -15.26 -11.62
N ASN A 6 -0.02 -15.07 -11.93
CA ASN A 6 0.81 -16.00 -12.68
C ASN A 6 2.15 -16.18 -11.96
N GLU A 7 2.49 -17.40 -11.58
CA GLU A 7 3.69 -17.70 -10.81
C GLU A 7 4.98 -17.39 -11.58
N GLU A 8 5.03 -17.68 -12.87
CA GLU A 8 6.21 -17.41 -13.68
C GLU A 8 6.49 -15.90 -13.76
N THR A 9 5.44 -15.09 -13.94
CA THR A 9 5.57 -13.63 -13.92
C THR A 9 6.01 -13.14 -12.54
N ALA A 10 5.50 -13.71 -11.45
CA ALA A 10 5.92 -13.38 -10.10
C ALA A 10 7.41 -13.66 -9.87
N GLU A 11 7.88 -14.83 -10.28
CA GLU A 11 9.29 -15.22 -10.18
C GLU A 11 10.22 -14.29 -10.99
N ILE A 12 9.83 -13.92 -12.21
CA ILE A 12 10.60 -12.99 -13.05
C ILE A 12 10.72 -11.62 -12.33
N LEU A 13 9.62 -11.10 -11.77
CA LEU A 13 9.63 -9.82 -11.07
C LEU A 13 10.45 -9.88 -9.77
N ILE A 14 10.37 -10.97 -9.03
CA ILE A 14 11.22 -11.18 -7.85
C ILE A 14 12.68 -11.07 -8.23
N GLN A 15 13.14 -11.84 -9.21
CA GLN A 15 14.53 -11.84 -9.67
C GLN A 15 14.96 -10.45 -10.14
N GLN A 16 14.11 -9.78 -10.93
CA GLN A 16 14.39 -8.43 -11.42
C GLN A 16 14.61 -7.43 -10.28
N TYR A 17 13.76 -7.45 -9.26
CA TYR A 17 13.81 -6.49 -8.18
C TYR A 17 14.84 -6.85 -7.09
N GLU A 18 15.07 -8.13 -6.83
CA GLU A 18 16.15 -8.57 -5.93
C GLU A 18 17.53 -8.13 -6.43
N ASN A 19 17.75 -8.13 -7.75
CA ASN A 19 18.98 -7.58 -8.36
C ASN A 19 19.14 -6.06 -8.12
N GLN A 20 18.08 -5.37 -7.74
CA GLN A 20 18.08 -3.95 -7.38
C GLN A 20 18.08 -3.74 -5.85
N GLY A 21 18.20 -4.80 -5.05
CA GLY A 21 18.17 -4.74 -3.59
C GLY A 21 16.76 -4.62 -2.99
N ILE A 22 15.72 -4.88 -3.78
CA ILE A 22 14.33 -4.87 -3.32
C ILE A 22 13.97 -6.25 -2.77
N SER A 23 13.30 -6.29 -1.62
CA SER A 23 12.88 -7.57 -1.01
C SER A 23 11.83 -8.29 -1.86
N LYS A 24 11.84 -9.62 -1.76
CA LYS A 24 10.83 -10.48 -2.40
C LYS A 24 9.40 -10.04 -2.05
N ASP A 25 9.12 -9.74 -0.78
CA ASP A 25 7.79 -9.34 -0.33
C ASP A 25 7.32 -8.06 -1.01
N LEU A 26 8.21 -7.06 -1.15
CA LEU A 26 7.89 -5.81 -1.83
C LEU A 26 7.73 -6.02 -3.34
N ALA A 27 8.53 -6.88 -3.96
CA ALA A 27 8.39 -7.26 -5.37
C ALA A 27 7.02 -7.89 -5.64
N LEU A 28 6.59 -8.85 -4.82
CA LEU A 28 5.27 -9.48 -4.91
C LEU A 28 4.14 -8.47 -4.63
N ARG A 29 4.36 -7.51 -3.72
CA ARG A 29 3.38 -6.45 -3.44
C ARG A 29 3.19 -5.54 -4.65
N VAL A 30 4.27 -5.14 -5.33
CA VAL A 30 4.21 -4.40 -6.60
C VAL A 30 3.41 -5.18 -7.64
N TYR A 31 3.69 -6.46 -7.81
CA TYR A 31 2.98 -7.31 -8.77
C TYR A 31 1.48 -7.38 -8.47
N SER A 32 1.10 -7.70 -7.23
CA SER A 32 -0.32 -7.76 -6.84
C SER A 32 -1.03 -6.41 -6.98
N CYS A 33 -0.35 -5.32 -6.67
CA CYS A 33 -0.87 -3.97 -6.86
C CYS A 33 -1.20 -3.68 -8.33
N ARG A 34 -0.29 -4.02 -9.24
CA ARG A 34 -0.51 -3.86 -10.69
C ARG A 34 -1.68 -4.69 -11.19
N LEU A 35 -1.84 -5.92 -10.71
CA LEU A 35 -2.99 -6.75 -11.08
C LEU A 35 -4.33 -6.13 -10.66
N LEU A 36 -4.38 -5.49 -9.48
CA LEU A 36 -5.56 -4.75 -9.01
C LEU A 36 -5.78 -3.49 -9.84
N GLY A 37 -4.71 -2.71 -10.08
CA GLY A 37 -4.77 -1.45 -10.82
C GLY A 37 -5.20 -1.62 -12.29
N HIS A 38 -4.90 -2.77 -12.90
CA HIS A 38 -5.33 -3.09 -14.27
C HIS A 38 -6.74 -3.68 -14.36
N ASP A 39 -7.47 -3.76 -13.25
CA ASP A 39 -8.87 -4.20 -13.27
C ASP A 39 -9.80 -2.99 -13.06
N PRO A 40 -10.42 -2.48 -14.15
CA PRO A 40 -11.27 -1.29 -14.06
C PRO A 40 -12.55 -1.51 -13.25
N SER A 41 -12.89 -2.75 -12.91
CA SER A 41 -13.98 -3.05 -11.98
C SER A 41 -13.61 -2.82 -10.53
N LEU A 42 -12.31 -2.72 -10.21
CA LEU A 42 -11.78 -2.53 -8.87
C LEU A 42 -11.18 -1.15 -8.66
N VAL A 43 -10.47 -0.62 -9.65
CA VAL A 43 -9.71 0.63 -9.54
C VAL A 43 -9.84 1.44 -10.82
N LEU A 44 -10.13 2.74 -10.68
CA LEU A 44 -10.16 3.71 -11.78
C LEU A 44 -9.27 4.91 -11.46
N HIS A 45 -8.51 5.38 -12.47
CA HIS A 45 -7.84 6.69 -12.49
C HIS A 45 -7.01 7.02 -11.23
N GLY A 46 -6.08 6.16 -10.86
CA GLY A 46 -5.21 6.40 -9.71
C GLY A 46 -5.88 6.23 -8.33
N GLY A 47 -7.14 5.77 -8.31
CA GLY A 47 -7.83 5.40 -7.08
C GLY A 47 -7.26 4.15 -6.43
N GLY A 48 -7.83 3.78 -5.28
CA GLY A 48 -7.38 2.64 -4.50
C GLY A 48 -6.05 2.84 -3.79
N ASN A 49 -5.76 1.96 -2.86
CA ASN A 49 -4.51 1.96 -2.11
C ASN A 49 -4.13 0.52 -1.72
N VAL A 50 -2.86 0.32 -1.48
CA VAL A 50 -2.34 -0.97 -1.04
C VAL A 50 -1.23 -0.78 -0.03
N SER A 51 -1.09 -1.74 0.88
CA SER A 51 0.04 -1.76 1.81
C SER A 51 0.58 -3.15 2.09
N LEU A 52 1.80 -3.17 2.60
CA LEU A 52 2.51 -4.35 3.06
C LEU A 52 3.23 -4.01 4.36
N LYS A 53 3.04 -4.80 5.42
CA LYS A 53 3.87 -4.77 6.62
C LYS A 53 4.96 -5.83 6.50
N THR A 54 6.21 -5.40 6.65
CA THR A 54 7.39 -6.27 6.49
C THR A 54 8.55 -5.73 7.32
N SER A 55 9.73 -6.30 7.15
CA SER A 55 10.97 -5.79 7.72
C SER A 55 11.84 -5.18 6.64
N ALA A 56 12.51 -4.08 6.96
CA ALA A 56 13.49 -3.45 6.09
C ALA A 56 14.65 -2.88 6.91
N SER A 57 15.86 -2.89 6.34
CA SER A 57 17.02 -2.30 6.98
C SER A 57 17.08 -0.80 6.71
N ASP A 58 17.37 -0.01 7.76
CA ASP A 58 17.63 1.42 7.63
C ASP A 58 19.13 1.73 7.43
N GLY A 59 19.96 0.68 7.37
CA GLY A 59 21.42 0.78 7.23
C GLY A 59 22.17 1.16 8.52
N LEU A 60 21.47 1.48 9.60
CA LEU A 60 22.05 1.90 10.88
C LEU A 60 21.71 0.96 12.04
N LYS A 61 20.43 0.65 12.20
CA LYS A 61 19.89 -0.13 13.33
C LYS A 61 19.57 -1.58 12.98
N GLY A 62 19.82 -1.98 11.74
CA GLY A 62 19.42 -3.29 11.23
C GLY A 62 17.95 -3.32 10.82
N ASP A 63 17.36 -4.52 10.84
CA ASP A 63 15.97 -4.71 10.39
C ASP A 63 14.96 -4.04 11.31
N GLN A 64 14.14 -3.19 10.72
CA GLN A 64 13.06 -2.48 11.37
C GLN A 64 11.71 -2.97 10.84
N GLN A 65 10.70 -2.99 11.71
CA GLN A 65 9.33 -3.23 11.26
C GLN A 65 8.83 -1.99 10.52
N VAL A 66 8.45 -2.19 9.26
CA VAL A 66 7.98 -1.11 8.39
C VAL A 66 6.62 -1.44 7.79
N ILE A 67 5.92 -0.39 7.38
CA ILE A 67 4.79 -0.49 6.48
C ILE A 67 5.14 0.23 5.18
N CYS A 68 4.96 -0.46 4.06
CA CYS A 68 5.06 0.10 2.72
C CYS A 68 3.64 0.40 2.24
N VAL A 69 3.33 1.66 1.97
CA VAL A 69 2.00 2.09 1.53
C VAL A 69 2.13 2.82 0.21
N LYS A 70 1.20 2.59 -0.73
CA LYS A 70 1.16 3.33 -1.99
C LYS A 70 1.20 4.84 -1.72
N GLY A 71 2.19 5.50 -2.30
CA GLY A 71 2.38 6.94 -2.18
C GLY A 71 1.32 7.74 -2.93
N SER A 72 1.18 9.01 -2.55
CA SER A 72 0.30 9.95 -3.23
C SER A 72 0.74 10.16 -4.68
N GLY A 73 -0.20 10.18 -5.61
CA GLY A 73 0.05 10.46 -7.03
C GLY A 73 0.55 9.27 -7.87
N TRP A 74 0.73 8.09 -7.29
CA TRP A 74 1.07 6.87 -8.04
C TRP A 74 -0.19 6.14 -8.51
N ASP A 75 -0.17 5.68 -9.76
CA ASP A 75 -1.17 4.75 -10.28
C ASP A 75 -0.84 3.32 -9.84
N MET A 76 -1.87 2.54 -9.46
CA MET A 76 -1.67 1.15 -9.04
C MET A 76 -1.25 0.25 -10.20
N GLY A 77 -1.71 0.54 -11.42
CA GLY A 77 -1.42 -0.27 -12.61
C GLY A 77 0.05 -0.21 -13.02
N ASP A 78 0.69 0.94 -12.85
CA ASP A 78 2.06 1.20 -13.28
C ASP A 78 3.04 1.40 -12.11
N ILE A 79 2.64 1.01 -10.90
CA ILE A 79 3.44 1.24 -9.70
C ILE A 79 4.79 0.50 -9.78
N GLU A 80 5.82 1.17 -9.32
CA GLU A 80 7.17 0.63 -9.11
C GLU A 80 7.52 0.63 -7.62
N PRO A 81 8.56 -0.10 -7.17
CA PRO A 81 8.93 -0.15 -5.76
C PRO A 81 9.07 1.21 -5.07
N PRO A 82 9.62 2.28 -5.69
CA PRO A 82 9.65 3.61 -5.08
C PRO A 82 8.27 4.21 -4.81
N GLY A 83 7.24 3.76 -5.52
CA GLY A 83 5.84 4.17 -5.30
C GLY A 83 5.21 3.58 -4.04
N LEU A 84 5.92 2.69 -3.34
CA LEU A 84 5.53 2.09 -2.07
C LEU A 84 6.54 2.51 -0.97
N PRO A 85 6.60 3.81 -0.59
CA PRO A 85 7.53 4.28 0.43
C PRO A 85 7.34 3.52 1.74
N SER A 86 8.48 3.14 2.35
CA SER A 86 8.52 2.45 3.63
C SER A 86 8.53 3.45 4.78
N MET A 87 7.77 3.18 5.82
CA MET A 87 7.70 3.98 7.05
C MET A 87 7.87 3.09 8.27
N TYR A 88 8.50 3.62 9.32
CA TYR A 88 8.61 2.93 10.61
C TYR A 88 7.22 2.68 11.20
N LEU A 89 6.83 1.42 11.28
CA LEU A 89 5.49 1.03 11.76
C LEU A 89 5.27 1.41 13.22
N ASP A 90 6.27 1.23 14.07
CA ASP A 90 6.21 1.56 15.50
C ASP A 90 5.95 3.05 15.76
N GLN A 91 6.49 3.93 14.91
CA GLN A 91 6.27 5.37 15.02
C GLN A 91 4.82 5.73 14.66
N LEU A 92 4.27 5.13 13.60
CA LEU A 92 2.89 5.35 13.19
C LEU A 92 1.90 4.81 14.24
N LEU A 93 2.17 3.64 14.81
CA LEU A 93 1.30 3.03 15.82
C LEU A 93 1.20 3.87 17.11
N LYS A 94 2.19 4.68 17.46
CA LYS A 94 2.11 5.63 18.59
C LYS A 94 1.00 6.66 18.42
N LEU A 95 0.65 7.00 17.18
CA LEU A 95 -0.42 7.96 16.90
C LEU A 95 -1.81 7.41 17.23
N GLN A 96 -1.96 6.08 17.35
CA GLN A 96 -3.23 5.45 17.72
C GLN A 96 -3.72 5.84 19.13
N SER A 97 -2.82 6.27 20.00
CA SER A 97 -3.17 6.73 21.36
C SER A 97 -3.70 8.16 21.42
N LEU A 98 -3.60 8.92 20.33
CA LEU A 98 -4.08 10.30 20.28
C LEU A 98 -5.60 10.32 20.12
N THR A 99 -6.26 11.23 20.83
CA THR A 99 -7.71 11.44 20.75
C THR A 99 -8.13 12.26 19.53
N SER A 100 -7.23 13.07 19.01
CA SER A 100 -7.40 13.86 17.79
C SER A 100 -6.05 14.15 17.15
N LEU A 101 -6.04 14.32 15.84
CA LEU A 101 -4.87 14.71 15.07
C LEU A 101 -5.35 15.57 13.90
N VAL A 102 -4.80 16.77 13.77
CA VAL A 102 -5.12 17.63 12.61
C VAL A 102 -4.33 17.20 11.38
N ASP A 103 -4.85 17.51 10.20
CA ASP A 103 -4.29 16.99 8.93
C ASP A 103 -2.83 17.40 8.70
N GLU A 104 -2.46 18.63 9.06
CA GLU A 104 -1.08 19.13 8.91
C GLU A 104 -0.11 18.36 9.81
N ASP A 105 -0.50 18.05 11.03
CA ASP A 105 0.30 17.25 11.95
C ASP A 105 0.40 15.80 11.47
N MET A 106 -0.70 15.23 10.98
CA MET A 106 -0.73 13.87 10.40
C MET A 106 0.28 13.74 9.26
N VAL A 107 0.26 14.65 8.30
CA VAL A 107 1.22 14.67 7.18
C VAL A 107 2.66 14.79 7.69
N THR A 108 2.87 15.67 8.68
CA THR A 108 4.20 15.88 9.28
C THR A 108 4.72 14.62 9.97
N TYR A 109 3.89 13.93 10.75
CA TYR A 109 4.27 12.69 11.42
C TYR A 109 4.53 11.55 10.44
N GLN A 110 3.71 11.40 9.41
CA GLN A 110 3.93 10.41 8.35
C GLN A 110 5.27 10.64 7.65
N ARG A 111 5.60 11.88 7.29
CA ARG A 111 6.89 12.21 6.65
C ARG A 111 8.08 11.94 7.56
N ARG A 112 7.98 12.24 8.85
CA ARG A 112 9.03 11.93 9.84
C ARG A 112 9.23 10.44 10.04
N SER A 113 8.21 9.65 9.78
CA SER A 113 8.24 8.18 9.90
C SER A 113 8.80 7.48 8.68
N LEU A 114 9.13 8.22 7.59
CA LEU A 114 9.76 7.62 6.40
C LEU A 114 11.11 6.98 6.75
N LEU A 115 11.32 5.75 6.26
CA LEU A 115 12.59 5.04 6.38
C LEU A 115 13.71 5.79 5.63
N HIS A 116 13.36 6.33 4.46
CA HIS A 116 14.25 7.15 3.63
C HIS A 116 13.61 8.53 3.42
N PRO A 117 14.23 9.61 3.91
CA PRO A 117 13.67 10.97 3.81
C PRO A 117 13.42 11.47 2.38
N SER A 118 14.12 10.90 1.39
CA SER A 118 13.96 11.21 -0.04
C SER A 118 12.79 10.49 -0.71
N SER A 119 12.10 9.60 0.02
CA SER A 119 10.96 8.85 -0.52
C SER A 119 9.80 9.78 -0.90
N PRO A 120 8.93 9.35 -1.85
CA PRO A 120 7.71 10.05 -2.18
C PRO A 120 6.82 10.32 -0.95
N ASN A 121 5.92 11.30 -1.09
CA ASN A 121 4.97 11.60 -0.02
C ASN A 121 4.08 10.39 0.28
N PRO A 122 3.91 10.04 1.56
CA PRO A 122 2.96 9.00 1.97
C PRO A 122 1.52 9.36 1.56
N SER A 123 0.70 8.33 1.40
CA SER A 123 -0.75 8.51 1.25
C SER A 123 -1.38 9.04 2.54
N ILE A 124 -2.45 9.82 2.41
CA ILE A 124 -3.29 10.22 3.56
C ILE A 124 -3.92 9.01 4.25
N GLU A 125 -4.08 7.88 3.55
CA GLU A 125 -4.63 6.63 4.09
C GLU A 125 -3.63 5.81 4.91
N THR A 126 -2.38 6.26 5.00
CA THR A 126 -1.29 5.52 5.67
C THR A 126 -1.65 5.09 7.09
N LEU A 127 -2.26 5.97 7.88
CA LEU A 127 -2.62 5.64 9.27
C LEU A 127 -3.72 4.58 9.34
N LEU A 128 -4.70 4.64 8.44
CA LEU A 128 -5.74 3.63 8.33
C LEU A 128 -5.12 2.24 8.09
N HIS A 129 -4.19 2.15 7.13
CA HIS A 129 -3.47 0.91 6.84
C HIS A 129 -2.56 0.47 7.99
N ALA A 130 -1.88 1.42 8.66
CA ALA A 130 -1.00 1.10 9.78
C ALA A 130 -1.76 0.48 10.96
N PHE A 131 -2.95 0.98 11.27
CA PHE A 131 -3.74 0.58 12.45
C PHE A 131 -4.47 -0.75 12.26
N LEU A 132 -4.73 -1.18 11.03
CA LEU A 132 -5.31 -2.50 10.78
C LEU A 132 -4.26 -3.60 11.07
N PRO A 133 -4.62 -4.71 11.77
CA PRO A 133 -3.66 -5.72 12.22
C PRO A 133 -3.29 -6.74 11.14
N HIS A 134 -3.34 -6.36 9.87
CA HIS A 134 -3.09 -7.25 8.74
C HIS A 134 -1.78 -6.93 8.03
N THR A 135 -1.09 -7.96 7.54
CA THR A 135 0.17 -7.82 6.79
C THR A 135 -0.06 -7.19 5.42
N TYR A 136 -1.12 -7.62 4.73
CA TYR A 136 -1.52 -7.09 3.41
C TYR A 136 -2.87 -6.42 3.53
N ILE A 137 -3.00 -5.21 2.98
CA ILE A 137 -4.25 -4.47 2.94
C ILE A 137 -4.43 -3.94 1.53
N ASP A 138 -5.58 -4.23 0.95
CA ASP A 138 -6.03 -3.74 -0.34
C ASP A 138 -7.28 -2.89 -0.15
N HIS A 139 -7.21 -1.63 -0.58
CA HIS A 139 -8.34 -0.73 -0.66
C HIS A 139 -8.69 -0.52 -2.14
N THR A 140 -9.86 -0.97 -2.55
CA THR A 140 -10.37 -0.83 -3.91
C THR A 140 -11.73 -0.14 -3.90
N HIS A 141 -12.05 0.52 -5.01
CA HIS A 141 -13.35 1.14 -5.24
C HIS A 141 -14.13 0.27 -6.23
N ALA A 142 -14.62 -0.88 -5.76
CA ALA A 142 -15.39 -1.80 -6.59
C ALA A 142 -16.65 -1.12 -7.13
N PHE A 143 -16.80 -1.11 -8.45
CA PHE A 143 -18.00 -0.57 -9.11
C PHE A 143 -19.08 -1.66 -9.11
N LEU A 144 -20.09 -1.52 -8.26
CA LEU A 144 -21.32 -2.32 -8.36
C LEU A 144 -22.24 -1.62 -9.36
N PRO A 145 -22.59 -2.26 -10.50
CA PRO A 145 -23.58 -1.71 -11.41
C PRO A 145 -24.91 -1.50 -10.66
N HIS A 146 -25.56 -0.36 -10.84
CA HIS A 146 -26.84 -0.02 -10.20
C HIS A 146 -27.95 -1.07 -10.44
N THR A 147 -27.79 -1.94 -11.43
CA THR A 147 -28.70 -3.05 -11.74
C THR A 147 -28.79 -4.13 -10.66
N TYR A 148 -27.89 -4.12 -9.67
CA TYR A 148 -27.89 -5.09 -8.55
C TYR A 148 -28.39 -4.51 -7.23
N ILE A 149 -28.83 -3.26 -7.21
CA ILE A 149 -29.58 -2.73 -6.05
C ILE A 149 -31.04 -3.18 -6.27
N ASP A 150 -31.33 -4.39 -5.81
CA ASP A 150 -32.69 -4.87 -5.75
C ASP A 150 -33.42 -4.16 -4.62
N HIS A 151 -34.32 -3.24 -4.97
CA HIS A 151 -35.19 -2.53 -4.04
C HIS A 151 -36.33 -3.39 -3.51
N THR A 152 -36.33 -4.71 -3.76
CA THR A 152 -37.45 -5.61 -3.41
C THR A 152 -37.53 -5.99 -1.94
N HIS A 153 -36.63 -5.52 -1.07
CA HIS A 153 -36.65 -5.82 0.37
C HIS A 153 -37.05 -4.63 1.27
N ALA A 154 -37.80 -3.65 0.74
CA ALA A 154 -38.43 -2.63 1.54
C ALA A 154 -39.92 -2.97 1.70
N THR A 155 -40.24 -4.00 2.50
CA THR A 155 -41.57 -4.20 3.12
C THR A 155 -41.40 -4.72 4.54
#